data_bfb8142c3935c498e87cd21cd0ba7821
#
_entry.id   bfb8142c3935c498e87cd21cd0ba7821
#
_cell.length_a   1.000
_cell.length_b   1.000
_cell.length_c   1.000
_cell.angle_alpha   90.00
_cell.angle_beta   90.00
_cell.angle_gamma   90.00
#
_symmetry.space_group_name_H-M   'P 1'
#
loop_
_entity.id
_entity.type
_entity.pdbx_description
1 polymer ?
#
loop_
_entity_poly.entity_id
_entity_poly.type
_entity_poly.pdbx_seq_one_letter_code
_entity_poly.pdbx_strand_id
1 'polypeptide(L)'
;MKKPSNENNLIIEKYSRSNELKVKQLIDLYNEDSYLFNLLRDSKTKCAYVACYKKDVVGIFLTWNSSFHPYCTYFRIYTTPFYSELRIEQFLFTEIQKREQFNLPFQTSIWETSAHLKTYYEQNKFIEIRRTYMPILDLQKIVPIDIVPNSNYHLQTLSNILSNNNLLEKLAYLVKGIYEQTHLANPVALYPLETWKEKILADDVLLDGSFLIISEENEIIGYSFLHTLEKDDTLELGWCGTHTTDNLPLLKILVFEQIMYANKHGYSFIQGEFDSTSIYAMELLKSFPFNPCATWITYQK
;
A
#
# COMPACT_ATOMS: atom_id res chain seq x y z
N MET A 1 15.75 -4.37 -46.58
CA MET A 1 14.41 -4.98 -46.51
C MET A 1 13.78 -4.51 -45.19
N LYS A 2 12.76 -3.65 -45.23
CA LYS A 2 11.97 -3.30 -44.06
C LYS A 2 11.13 -4.53 -43.69
N LYS A 3 11.32 -5.06 -42.45
CA LYS A 3 10.37 -6.05 -41.90
C LYS A 3 8.99 -5.41 -41.91
N PRO A 4 7.91 -6.09 -42.38
CA PRO A 4 6.56 -5.57 -42.25
C PRO A 4 6.30 -5.39 -40.73
N SER A 5 5.86 -4.21 -40.31
CA SER A 5 5.47 -3.93 -38.97
C SER A 5 4.25 -4.80 -38.64
N ASN A 6 4.42 -5.79 -37.76
CA ASN A 6 3.33 -6.61 -37.20
C ASN A 6 2.32 -5.81 -36.36
N GLU A 7 2.51 -4.49 -36.27
CA GLU A 7 1.62 -3.57 -35.52
C GLU A 7 0.21 -3.46 -36.15
N ASN A 8 0.06 -3.82 -37.42
CA ASN A 8 -1.21 -3.63 -38.16
C ASN A 8 -2.39 -4.50 -37.70
N ASN A 9 -2.24 -5.35 -36.70
CA ASN A 9 -3.31 -6.21 -36.19
C ASN A 9 -3.65 -6.02 -34.71
N LEU A 10 -3.01 -5.06 -34.04
CA LEU A 10 -3.30 -4.73 -32.64
C LEU A 10 -4.38 -3.65 -32.61
N ILE A 11 -5.51 -3.96 -31.99
CA ILE A 11 -6.69 -3.08 -31.91
C ILE A 11 -6.93 -2.72 -30.46
N ILE A 12 -7.24 -1.45 -30.16
CA ILE A 12 -7.68 -1.01 -28.85
C ILE A 12 -9.19 -0.78 -28.86
N GLU A 13 -9.86 -1.46 -27.95
CA GLU A 13 -11.29 -1.37 -27.72
C GLU A 13 -11.58 -0.94 -26.28
N LYS A 14 -12.69 -0.25 -26.07
CA LYS A 14 -13.17 0.02 -24.73
C LYS A 14 -13.56 -1.29 -24.06
N TYR A 15 -13.13 -1.48 -22.80
CA TYR A 15 -13.53 -2.66 -22.03
C TYR A 15 -15.06 -2.78 -21.97
N SER A 16 -15.52 -4.00 -22.12
CA SER A 16 -16.93 -4.37 -21.94
C SER A 16 -17.03 -5.71 -21.22
N ARG A 17 -18.22 -6.04 -20.70
CA ARG A 17 -18.46 -7.33 -20.04
C ARG A 17 -18.17 -8.55 -20.93
N SER A 18 -18.23 -8.42 -22.24
CA SER A 18 -17.86 -9.49 -23.18
C SER A 18 -16.37 -9.86 -23.11
N ASN A 19 -15.51 -8.96 -22.63
CA ASN A 19 -14.09 -9.21 -22.44
C ASN A 19 -13.74 -9.76 -21.05
N GLU A 20 -14.70 -9.76 -20.11
CA GLU A 20 -14.48 -9.97 -18.68
C GLU A 20 -13.68 -11.24 -18.36
N LEU A 21 -14.07 -12.39 -18.92
CA LEU A 21 -13.38 -13.65 -18.67
C LEU A 21 -11.92 -13.63 -19.12
N LYS A 22 -11.65 -13.07 -20.32
CA LYS A 22 -10.29 -12.97 -20.86
C LYS A 22 -9.44 -11.99 -20.08
N VAL A 23 -10.03 -10.89 -19.63
CA VAL A 23 -9.36 -9.90 -18.77
C VAL A 23 -9.05 -10.49 -17.41
N LYS A 24 -9.97 -11.25 -16.82
CA LYS A 24 -9.71 -11.95 -15.56
C LYS A 24 -8.51 -12.90 -15.68
N GLN A 25 -8.48 -13.73 -16.72
CA GLN A 25 -7.35 -14.63 -17.00
C GLN A 25 -6.02 -13.87 -17.14
N LEU A 26 -6.04 -12.68 -17.74
CA LEU A 26 -4.86 -11.86 -17.91
C LEU A 26 -4.39 -11.28 -16.57
N ILE A 27 -5.29 -10.80 -15.70
CA ILE A 27 -4.97 -10.27 -14.37
C ILE A 27 -4.44 -11.39 -13.47
N ASP A 28 -5.04 -12.58 -13.52
CA ASP A 28 -4.63 -13.76 -12.74
C ASP A 28 -3.16 -14.17 -13.01
N LEU A 29 -2.61 -13.86 -14.22
CA LEU A 29 -1.19 -14.11 -14.53
C LEU A 29 -0.22 -13.29 -13.68
N TYR A 30 -0.68 -12.22 -13.06
CA TYR A 30 0.14 -11.31 -12.26
C TYR A 30 -0.01 -11.55 -10.76
N ASN A 31 -0.76 -12.56 -10.34
CA ASN A 31 -1.12 -12.81 -8.94
C ASN A 31 -1.68 -11.54 -8.24
N GLU A 32 -2.35 -10.72 -9.01
CA GLU A 32 -2.96 -9.50 -8.50
C GLU A 32 -4.31 -9.79 -7.84
N ASP A 33 -4.61 -8.98 -6.87
CA ASP A 33 -5.78 -9.08 -6.04
C ASP A 33 -7.09 -8.89 -6.85
N SER A 34 -8.16 -9.53 -6.38
CA SER A 34 -9.54 -9.34 -6.86
C SER A 34 -10.00 -7.86 -6.86
N TYR A 35 -9.35 -7.01 -6.07
CA TYR A 35 -9.58 -5.57 -6.01
C TYR A 35 -9.57 -4.90 -7.39
N LEU A 36 -8.58 -5.19 -8.23
CA LEU A 36 -8.49 -4.59 -9.58
C LEU A 36 -9.62 -5.04 -10.49
N PHE A 37 -10.04 -6.28 -10.32
CA PHE A 37 -11.18 -6.79 -11.07
C PHE A 37 -12.49 -6.13 -10.61
N ASN A 38 -12.63 -5.86 -9.32
CA ASN A 38 -13.75 -5.12 -8.78
C ASN A 38 -13.76 -3.67 -9.27
N LEU A 39 -12.60 -3.02 -9.42
CA LEU A 39 -12.51 -1.69 -10.01
C LEU A 39 -13.11 -1.62 -11.41
N LEU A 40 -12.97 -2.65 -12.23
CA LEU A 40 -13.58 -2.69 -13.58
C LEU A 40 -15.11 -2.61 -13.56
N ARG A 41 -15.72 -2.96 -12.44
CA ARG A 41 -17.17 -2.93 -12.21
C ARG A 41 -17.61 -1.70 -11.40
N ASP A 42 -16.66 -0.96 -10.84
CA ASP A 42 -16.92 0.20 -9.98
C ASP A 42 -17.07 1.48 -10.82
N SER A 43 -17.93 2.37 -10.35
CA SER A 43 -18.07 3.74 -10.86
C SER A 43 -16.81 4.61 -10.68
N LYS A 44 -15.86 4.19 -9.83
CA LYS A 44 -14.57 4.87 -9.62
C LYS A 44 -13.61 4.70 -10.80
N THR A 45 -13.82 3.69 -11.64
CA THR A 45 -13.03 3.50 -12.87
C THR A 45 -13.30 4.64 -13.84
N LYS A 46 -12.26 5.42 -14.13
CA LYS A 46 -12.34 6.54 -15.08
C LYS A 46 -12.38 6.04 -16.52
N CYS A 47 -11.52 5.10 -16.86
CA CYS A 47 -11.55 4.40 -18.13
C CYS A 47 -10.89 3.01 -18.05
N ALA A 48 -11.32 2.11 -18.93
CA ALA A 48 -10.69 0.83 -19.15
C ALA A 48 -10.71 0.48 -20.64
N TYR A 49 -9.56 0.02 -21.14
CA TYR A 49 -9.38 -0.36 -22.54
C TYR A 49 -8.65 -1.70 -22.63
N VAL A 50 -9.01 -2.51 -23.61
CA VAL A 50 -8.33 -3.77 -23.91
C VAL A 50 -7.59 -3.66 -25.25
N ALA A 51 -6.41 -4.28 -25.30
CA ALA A 51 -5.71 -4.53 -26.54
C ALA A 51 -6.05 -5.93 -27.05
N CYS A 52 -6.51 -6.00 -28.28
CA CYS A 52 -6.87 -7.24 -28.94
C CYS A 52 -5.90 -7.53 -30.10
N TYR A 53 -5.41 -8.77 -30.18
CA TYR A 53 -4.60 -9.28 -31.27
C TYR A 53 -5.19 -10.60 -31.75
N LYS A 54 -5.51 -10.71 -33.06
CA LYS A 54 -6.13 -11.91 -33.65
C LYS A 54 -7.37 -12.41 -32.88
N LYS A 55 -8.20 -11.48 -32.36
CA LYS A 55 -9.41 -11.73 -31.54
C LYS A 55 -9.15 -12.16 -30.10
N ASP A 56 -7.89 -12.24 -29.65
CA ASP A 56 -7.56 -12.49 -28.25
C ASP A 56 -7.27 -11.18 -27.52
N VAL A 57 -7.71 -11.09 -26.26
CA VAL A 57 -7.31 -10.00 -25.37
C VAL A 57 -5.88 -10.27 -24.93
N VAL A 58 -4.98 -9.38 -25.33
CA VAL A 58 -3.54 -9.50 -25.07
C VAL A 58 -3.03 -8.45 -24.11
N GLY A 59 -3.87 -7.49 -23.75
CA GLY A 59 -3.54 -6.48 -22.74
C GLY A 59 -4.78 -5.73 -22.26
N ILE A 60 -4.66 -5.15 -21.07
CA ILE A 60 -5.63 -4.24 -20.47
C ILE A 60 -4.92 -3.02 -19.91
N PHE A 61 -5.53 -1.87 -20.05
CA PHE A 61 -5.20 -0.63 -19.36
C PHE A 61 -6.45 -0.14 -18.62
N LEU A 62 -6.30 0.16 -17.33
CA LEU A 62 -7.38 0.77 -16.56
C LEU A 62 -6.86 1.93 -15.73
N THR A 63 -7.72 2.93 -15.49
CA THR A 63 -7.43 4.08 -14.64
C THR A 63 -8.54 4.32 -13.66
N TRP A 64 -8.18 4.85 -12.49
CA TRP A 64 -9.13 5.28 -11.46
C TRP A 64 -8.58 6.47 -10.68
N ASN A 65 -9.44 7.10 -9.89
CA ASN A 65 -9.06 8.13 -8.95
C ASN A 65 -9.34 7.65 -7.53
N SER A 66 -8.54 8.10 -6.58
CA SER A 66 -8.76 7.90 -5.15
C SER A 66 -9.29 9.20 -4.54
N SER A 67 -10.32 9.11 -3.71
CA SER A 67 -10.76 10.25 -2.92
C SER A 67 -9.78 10.59 -1.81
N PHE A 68 -9.04 9.59 -1.33
CA PHE A 68 -8.07 9.77 -0.27
C PHE A 68 -6.77 10.41 -0.77
N HIS A 69 -6.32 10.05 -1.98
CA HIS A 69 -5.17 10.63 -2.68
C HIS A 69 -5.59 11.15 -4.05
N PRO A 70 -6.26 12.32 -4.13
CA PRO A 70 -6.93 12.77 -5.35
C PRO A 70 -6.01 13.44 -6.38
N TYR A 71 -4.74 13.66 -6.04
CA TYR A 71 -3.83 14.49 -6.84
C TYR A 71 -3.05 13.74 -7.91
N CYS A 72 -3.41 12.48 -8.18
CA CYS A 72 -2.85 11.69 -9.28
C CYS A 72 -3.95 10.87 -9.98
N THR A 73 -3.65 10.41 -11.19
CA THR A 73 -4.44 9.37 -11.85
C THR A 73 -3.75 8.04 -11.67
N TYR A 74 -4.37 7.14 -10.94
CA TYR A 74 -3.91 5.76 -10.82
C TYR A 74 -4.17 5.00 -12.11
N PHE A 75 -3.26 4.10 -12.46
CA PHE A 75 -3.46 3.19 -13.59
C PHE A 75 -2.79 1.83 -13.36
N ARG A 76 -3.24 0.85 -14.14
CA ARG A 76 -2.60 -0.46 -14.29
C ARG A 76 -2.55 -0.83 -15.77
N ILE A 77 -1.46 -1.49 -16.14
CA ILE A 77 -1.30 -2.16 -17.44
C ILE A 77 -0.95 -3.61 -17.16
N TYR A 78 -1.69 -4.52 -17.74
CA TYR A 78 -1.35 -5.94 -17.78
C TYR A 78 -1.33 -6.39 -19.23
N THR A 79 -0.33 -7.18 -19.59
CA THR A 79 -0.14 -7.67 -20.94
C THR A 79 0.26 -9.14 -20.90
N THR A 80 -0.14 -9.90 -21.90
CA THR A 80 0.30 -11.29 -22.00
C THR A 80 1.79 -11.38 -22.33
N PRO A 81 2.56 -12.26 -21.67
CA PRO A 81 3.99 -12.43 -21.97
C PRO A 81 4.25 -13.08 -23.34
N PHE A 82 3.22 -13.66 -23.97
CA PHE A 82 3.36 -14.42 -25.22
C PHE A 82 3.59 -13.58 -26.48
N TYR A 83 3.39 -12.24 -26.38
CA TYR A 83 3.50 -11.32 -27.53
C TYR A 83 4.34 -10.10 -27.16
N SER A 84 5.45 -10.32 -26.47
CA SER A 84 6.35 -9.22 -26.00
C SER A 84 6.91 -8.37 -27.15
N GLU A 85 7.05 -8.95 -28.38
CA GLU A 85 7.50 -8.26 -29.57
C GLU A 85 6.52 -7.19 -30.07
N LEU A 86 5.23 -7.25 -29.65
CA LEU A 86 4.20 -6.27 -30.03
C LEU A 86 4.26 -4.98 -29.20
N ARG A 87 5.06 -4.94 -28.13
CA ARG A 87 5.17 -3.78 -27.23
C ARG A 87 3.81 -3.25 -26.79
N ILE A 88 2.95 -4.16 -26.32
CA ILE A 88 1.53 -3.89 -26.03
C ILE A 88 1.40 -2.78 -24.99
N GLU A 89 2.26 -2.72 -23.99
CA GLU A 89 2.31 -1.68 -22.95
C GLU A 89 2.46 -0.29 -23.56
N GLN A 90 3.45 -0.15 -24.46
CA GLN A 90 3.72 1.10 -25.14
C GLN A 90 2.56 1.55 -26.00
N PHE A 91 1.96 0.58 -26.73
CA PHE A 91 0.83 0.84 -27.61
C PHE A 91 -0.39 1.29 -26.79
N LEU A 92 -0.76 0.53 -25.73
CA LEU A 92 -1.87 0.88 -24.84
C LEU A 92 -1.67 2.28 -24.24
N PHE A 93 -0.54 2.52 -23.60
CA PHE A 93 -0.28 3.79 -22.93
C PHE A 93 -0.33 4.98 -23.88
N THR A 94 0.31 4.85 -25.06
CA THR A 94 0.35 5.91 -26.08
C THR A 94 -1.02 6.21 -26.67
N GLU A 95 -1.78 5.17 -27.03
CA GLU A 95 -3.09 5.34 -27.66
C GLU A 95 -4.15 5.87 -26.69
N ILE A 96 -4.08 5.49 -25.43
CA ILE A 96 -5.04 5.95 -24.43
C ILE A 96 -4.79 7.40 -24.05
N GLN A 97 -3.54 7.83 -23.97
CA GLN A 97 -3.20 9.25 -23.78
C GLN A 97 -3.70 10.16 -24.90
N LYS A 98 -3.90 9.64 -26.11
CA LYS A 98 -4.50 10.40 -27.22
C LYS A 98 -6.02 10.50 -27.12
N ARG A 99 -6.68 9.54 -26.46
CA ARG A 99 -8.14 9.40 -26.40
C ARG A 99 -8.75 10.05 -25.16
N GLU A 100 -8.01 10.11 -24.09
CA GLU A 100 -8.49 10.52 -22.77
C GLU A 100 -7.65 11.66 -22.22
N GLN A 101 -8.29 12.55 -21.47
CA GLN A 101 -7.60 13.58 -20.68
C GLN A 101 -7.48 13.11 -19.24
N PHE A 102 -6.26 13.13 -18.72
CA PHE A 102 -5.94 12.70 -17.38
C PHE A 102 -5.34 13.83 -16.56
N ASN A 103 -5.58 13.79 -15.24
CA ASN A 103 -4.83 14.61 -14.31
C ASN A 103 -3.45 13.96 -14.09
N LEU A 104 -2.42 14.77 -14.14
CA LEU A 104 -1.06 14.36 -13.81
C LEU A 104 -0.80 14.61 -12.31
N PRO A 105 0.10 13.86 -11.70
CA PRO A 105 0.89 12.77 -12.30
C PRO A 105 0.11 11.48 -12.48
N PHE A 106 0.61 10.62 -13.39
CA PHE A 106 0.21 9.22 -13.48
C PHE A 106 0.92 8.39 -12.42
N GLN A 107 0.19 7.53 -11.72
CA GLN A 107 0.76 6.65 -10.71
C GLN A 107 0.36 5.19 -10.91
N THR A 108 1.35 4.31 -10.80
CA THR A 108 1.13 2.86 -10.83
C THR A 108 2.04 2.17 -9.82
N SER A 109 1.68 0.95 -9.42
CA SER A 109 2.58 0.12 -8.61
C SER A 109 2.63 -1.28 -9.20
N ILE A 110 3.77 -1.94 -9.07
CA ILE A 110 4.01 -3.29 -9.55
C ILE A 110 4.85 -4.08 -8.54
N TRP A 111 4.72 -5.38 -8.56
CA TRP A 111 5.70 -6.24 -7.90
C TRP A 111 7.07 -6.12 -8.59
N GLU A 112 8.15 -6.07 -7.83
CA GLU A 112 9.52 -6.02 -8.39
C GLU A 112 9.86 -7.23 -9.26
N THR A 113 9.14 -8.35 -9.06
CA THR A 113 9.24 -9.56 -9.87
C THR A 113 8.67 -9.39 -11.28
N SER A 114 7.88 -8.34 -11.54
CA SER A 114 7.34 -8.00 -12.86
C SER A 114 8.39 -7.27 -13.70
N ALA A 115 9.51 -7.95 -13.99
CA ALA A 115 10.71 -7.37 -14.59
C ALA A 115 10.46 -6.62 -15.92
N HIS A 116 9.52 -7.09 -16.76
CA HIS A 116 9.19 -6.46 -18.03
C HIS A 116 8.47 -5.12 -17.84
N LEU A 117 7.52 -5.01 -16.90
CA LEU A 117 6.83 -3.75 -16.56
C LEU A 117 7.80 -2.77 -15.89
N LYS A 118 8.66 -3.25 -14.98
CA LYS A 118 9.72 -2.46 -14.39
C LYS A 118 10.58 -1.81 -15.46
N THR A 119 11.11 -2.62 -16.38
CA THR A 119 11.92 -2.14 -17.51
C THR A 119 11.14 -1.12 -18.37
N TYR A 120 9.86 -1.40 -18.63
CA TYR A 120 9.01 -0.51 -19.40
C TYR A 120 8.87 0.87 -18.72
N TYR A 121 8.55 0.91 -17.41
CA TYR A 121 8.37 2.17 -16.69
C TYR A 121 9.66 2.98 -16.60
N GLU A 122 10.79 2.35 -16.28
CA GLU A 122 12.09 3.00 -16.21
C GLU A 122 12.50 3.61 -17.57
N GLN A 123 12.34 2.87 -18.67
CA GLN A 123 12.63 3.37 -20.03
C GLN A 123 11.69 4.51 -20.47
N ASN A 124 10.48 4.57 -19.93
CA ASN A 124 9.50 5.60 -20.25
C ASN A 124 9.47 6.75 -19.24
N LYS A 125 10.56 6.93 -18.47
CA LYS A 125 10.80 8.06 -17.56
C LYS A 125 9.81 8.12 -16.38
N PHE A 126 9.26 7.00 -15.97
CA PHE A 126 8.61 6.92 -14.69
C PHE A 126 9.67 6.89 -13.58
N ILE A 127 9.39 7.58 -12.49
CA ILE A 127 10.29 7.68 -11.34
C ILE A 127 9.73 6.78 -10.23
N GLU A 128 10.57 5.94 -9.65
CA GLU A 128 10.24 5.23 -8.43
C GLU A 128 10.09 6.24 -7.29
N ILE A 129 8.90 6.34 -6.71
CA ILE A 129 8.61 7.28 -5.62
C ILE A 129 8.49 6.59 -4.27
N ARG A 130 8.23 5.28 -4.27
CA ARG A 130 8.07 4.49 -3.06
C ARG A 130 8.27 3.02 -3.34
N ARG A 131 8.82 2.33 -2.35
CA ARG A 131 8.91 0.88 -2.30
C ARG A 131 8.26 0.40 -1.02
N THR A 132 7.30 -0.49 -1.12
CA THR A 132 6.59 -1.08 0.01
C THR A 132 7.06 -2.50 0.22
N TYR A 133 7.50 -2.82 1.42
CA TYR A 133 7.92 -4.14 1.87
C TYR A 133 6.77 -4.76 2.64
N MET A 134 6.38 -5.98 2.29
CA MET A 134 5.30 -6.72 2.96
C MET A 134 5.81 -8.05 3.53
N PRO A 135 6.78 -8.02 4.45
CA PRO A 135 7.37 -9.22 5.03
C PRO A 135 6.52 -9.79 6.16
N ILE A 136 6.76 -11.05 6.47
CA ILE A 136 6.11 -11.76 7.57
C ILE A 136 7.13 -11.96 8.69
N LEU A 137 6.71 -11.67 9.92
CA LEU A 137 7.40 -11.96 11.16
C LEU A 137 6.84 -13.26 11.75
N ASP A 138 7.70 -14.25 11.94
CA ASP A 138 7.38 -15.49 12.64
C ASP A 138 7.56 -15.26 14.15
N LEU A 139 6.48 -15.28 14.89
CA LEU A 139 6.48 -14.96 16.33
C LEU A 139 7.24 -15.97 17.17
N GLN A 140 7.41 -17.20 16.70
CA GLN A 140 8.20 -18.23 17.38
C GLN A 140 9.71 -17.94 17.34
N LYS A 141 10.17 -17.07 16.45
CA LYS A 141 11.57 -16.67 16.33
C LYS A 141 11.94 -15.44 17.16
N ILE A 142 10.97 -14.85 17.84
CA ILE A 142 11.23 -13.64 18.62
C ILE A 142 11.83 -14.01 19.97
N VAL A 143 12.99 -13.46 20.24
CA VAL A 143 13.60 -13.52 21.55
C VAL A 143 13.03 -12.38 22.41
N PRO A 144 12.61 -12.66 23.65
CA PRO A 144 12.17 -11.62 24.57
C PRO A 144 13.21 -10.50 24.70
N ILE A 145 12.75 -9.27 24.59
CA ILE A 145 13.60 -8.09 24.81
C ILE A 145 13.37 -7.64 26.25
N ASP A 146 14.46 -7.48 27.00
CA ASP A 146 14.38 -6.84 28.32
C ASP A 146 14.06 -5.34 28.13
N ILE A 147 12.79 -5.01 28.24
CA ILE A 147 12.34 -3.61 28.21
C ILE A 147 12.63 -3.01 29.60
N VAL A 148 13.57 -2.09 29.63
CA VAL A 148 13.81 -1.32 30.86
C VAL A 148 12.73 -0.25 30.98
N PRO A 149 11.84 -0.31 32.00
CA PRO A 149 10.85 0.73 32.20
C PRO A 149 11.52 2.08 32.40
N ASN A 150 11.11 3.07 31.62
CA ASN A 150 11.53 4.45 31.82
C ASN A 150 10.42 5.16 32.62
N SER A 151 10.76 5.81 33.71
CA SER A 151 9.80 6.51 34.58
C SER A 151 9.12 7.71 33.94
N ASN A 152 9.63 8.19 32.81
CA ASN A 152 9.13 9.41 32.16
C ASN A 152 7.96 9.21 31.22
N TYR A 153 7.53 7.96 31.04
CA TYR A 153 6.37 7.65 30.19
C TYR A 153 5.70 6.34 30.61
N HIS A 154 4.45 6.17 30.19
CA HIS A 154 3.69 4.95 30.44
C HIS A 154 3.07 4.43 29.13
N LEU A 155 2.92 3.11 29.06
CA LEU A 155 2.30 2.40 27.96
C LEU A 155 0.80 2.30 28.19
N GLN A 156 0.00 2.57 27.15
CA GLN A 156 -1.43 2.37 27.16
C GLN A 156 -1.90 1.71 25.88
N THR A 157 -3.03 0.99 25.94
CA THR A 157 -3.71 0.50 24.74
C THR A 157 -4.60 1.60 24.15
N LEU A 158 -4.93 1.47 22.86
CA LEU A 158 -5.85 2.38 22.21
C LEU A 158 -7.23 2.35 22.89
N SER A 159 -7.69 1.18 23.37
CA SER A 159 -8.95 1.05 24.11
C SER A 159 -8.98 1.92 25.39
N ASN A 160 -7.86 2.06 26.09
CA ASN A 160 -7.79 2.83 27.33
C ASN A 160 -7.99 4.33 27.13
N ILE A 161 -7.69 4.85 25.96
CA ILE A 161 -7.81 6.29 25.67
C ILE A 161 -9.14 6.68 25.02
N LEU A 162 -10.00 5.74 24.62
CA LEU A 162 -11.26 6.03 23.93
C LEU A 162 -12.19 6.97 24.68
N SER A 163 -12.19 6.92 26.02
CA SER A 163 -13.00 7.81 26.86
C SER A 163 -12.38 9.20 27.05
N ASN A 164 -11.12 9.39 26.61
CA ASN A 164 -10.39 10.66 26.73
C ASN A 164 -10.32 11.37 25.37
N ASN A 165 -11.32 12.21 25.09
CA ASN A 165 -11.39 12.95 23.83
C ASN A 165 -10.13 13.78 23.54
N ASN A 166 -9.48 14.34 24.54
CA ASN A 166 -8.25 15.13 24.35
C ASN A 166 -7.10 14.26 23.83
N LEU A 167 -6.87 13.08 24.44
CA LEU A 167 -5.84 12.16 23.97
C LEU A 167 -6.14 11.64 22.56
N LEU A 168 -7.41 11.33 22.26
CA LEU A 168 -7.80 10.89 20.93
C LEU A 168 -7.59 11.98 19.88
N GLU A 169 -7.84 13.24 20.21
CA GLU A 169 -7.51 14.36 19.32
C GLU A 169 -6.01 14.51 19.09
N LYS A 170 -5.20 14.47 20.15
CA LYS A 170 -3.75 14.51 20.04
C LYS A 170 -3.21 13.37 19.17
N LEU A 171 -3.74 12.16 19.36
CA LEU A 171 -3.39 11.01 18.52
C LEU A 171 -3.75 11.26 17.04
N ALA A 172 -4.94 11.74 16.77
CA ALA A 172 -5.37 12.00 15.41
C ALA A 172 -4.53 13.09 14.72
N TYR A 173 -4.11 14.14 15.44
CA TYR A 173 -3.18 15.14 14.93
C TYR A 173 -1.79 14.55 14.64
N LEU A 174 -1.28 13.71 15.52
CA LEU A 174 0.02 13.06 15.34
C LEU A 174 0.00 12.10 14.13
N VAL A 175 -1.01 11.23 14.05
CA VAL A 175 -1.20 10.30 12.93
C VAL A 175 -1.31 11.06 11.60
N LYS A 176 -2.16 12.08 11.55
CA LYS A 176 -2.32 12.94 10.37
C LYS A 176 -0.99 13.55 9.93
N GLY A 177 -0.28 14.20 10.85
CA GLY A 177 0.98 14.88 10.53
C GLY A 177 2.04 13.92 10.01
N ILE A 178 2.18 12.74 10.61
CA ILE A 178 3.11 11.70 10.16
C ILE A 178 2.69 11.16 8.78
N TYR A 179 1.41 10.88 8.58
CA TYR A 179 0.91 10.39 7.30
C TYR A 179 1.18 11.38 6.18
N GLU A 180 0.88 12.65 6.38
CA GLU A 180 1.13 13.72 5.41
C GLU A 180 2.63 13.84 5.07
N GLN A 181 3.51 13.75 6.07
CA GLN A 181 4.96 13.82 5.86
C GLN A 181 5.54 12.63 5.09
N THR A 182 4.96 11.45 5.22
CA THR A 182 5.44 10.24 4.54
C THR A 182 4.87 10.05 3.13
N HIS A 183 3.87 10.86 2.74
CA HIS A 183 3.19 10.77 1.45
C HIS A 183 3.35 12.01 0.55
N LEU A 184 4.50 12.69 0.62
CA LEU A 184 4.73 13.95 -0.11
C LEU A 184 4.62 13.80 -1.64
N ALA A 185 5.03 12.67 -2.21
CA ALA A 185 4.92 12.41 -3.64
C ALA A 185 3.49 12.11 -4.10
N ASN A 186 2.62 11.69 -3.18
CA ASN A 186 1.20 11.42 -3.42
C ASN A 186 0.39 11.90 -2.22
N PRO A 187 0.16 13.22 -2.09
CA PRO A 187 -0.46 13.79 -0.91
C PRO A 187 -1.89 13.29 -0.67
N VAL A 188 -2.26 13.23 0.59
CA VAL A 188 -3.64 12.97 1.00
C VAL A 188 -4.49 14.22 0.83
N ALA A 189 -5.79 14.05 0.59
CA ALA A 189 -6.74 15.15 0.57
C ALA A 189 -6.85 15.85 1.93
N LEU A 190 -7.30 17.10 1.91
CA LEU A 190 -7.53 17.86 3.14
C LEU A 190 -8.78 17.33 3.86
N TYR A 191 -8.57 16.40 4.76
CA TYR A 191 -9.63 15.84 5.61
C TYR A 191 -9.70 16.52 6.97
N PRO A 192 -10.93 16.68 7.53
CA PRO A 192 -11.11 17.10 8.90
C PRO A 192 -10.55 16.05 9.87
N LEU A 193 -10.28 16.46 11.12
CA LEU A 193 -9.71 15.58 12.13
C LEU A 193 -10.60 14.38 12.45
N GLU A 194 -11.92 14.53 12.35
CA GLU A 194 -12.86 13.44 12.58
C GLU A 194 -12.65 12.27 11.61
N THR A 195 -12.36 12.54 10.33
CA THR A 195 -12.02 11.47 9.37
C THR A 195 -10.77 10.70 9.78
N TRP A 196 -9.80 11.35 10.41
CA TRP A 196 -8.61 10.67 10.93
C TRP A 196 -8.94 9.83 12.16
N LYS A 197 -9.82 10.30 13.05
CA LYS A 197 -10.32 9.49 14.17
C LYS A 197 -11.08 8.25 13.68
N GLU A 198 -11.95 8.40 12.67
CA GLU A 198 -12.65 7.27 12.04
C GLU A 198 -11.68 6.23 11.47
N LYS A 199 -10.57 6.66 10.84
CA LYS A 199 -9.56 5.76 10.30
C LYS A 199 -8.74 5.06 11.37
N ILE A 200 -8.42 5.75 12.47
CA ILE A 200 -7.74 5.18 13.64
C ILE A 200 -8.60 4.12 14.33
N LEU A 201 -9.92 4.30 14.28
CA LEU A 201 -10.91 3.41 14.91
C LEU A 201 -11.65 2.55 13.87
N ALA A 202 -11.00 2.22 12.75
CA ALA A 202 -11.58 1.33 11.74
C ALA A 202 -11.89 -0.06 12.33
N ASP A 203 -12.86 -0.75 11.74
CA ASP A 203 -13.40 -2.01 12.28
C ASP A 203 -12.37 -3.15 12.39
N ASP A 204 -11.30 -3.09 11.61
CA ASP A 204 -10.21 -4.07 11.60
C ASP A 204 -9.10 -3.77 12.63
N VAL A 205 -9.13 -2.60 13.28
CA VAL A 205 -8.15 -2.21 14.29
C VAL A 205 -8.39 -2.97 15.61
N LEU A 206 -7.36 -3.61 16.11
CA LEU A 206 -7.36 -4.26 17.42
C LEU A 206 -7.07 -3.24 18.52
N LEU A 207 -8.11 -2.72 19.17
CA LEU A 207 -8.00 -1.65 20.17
C LEU A 207 -7.09 -2.03 21.35
N ASP A 208 -7.18 -3.28 21.84
CA ASP A 208 -6.35 -3.79 22.94
C ASP A 208 -4.97 -4.28 22.49
N GLY A 209 -4.79 -4.49 21.17
CA GLY A 209 -3.53 -4.85 20.54
C GLY A 209 -2.77 -3.66 19.95
N SER A 210 -3.37 -2.48 19.93
CA SER A 210 -2.76 -1.23 19.47
C SER A 210 -2.27 -0.42 20.66
N PHE A 211 -0.99 0.00 20.63
CA PHE A 211 -0.33 0.59 21.80
C PHE A 211 0.14 2.01 21.56
N LEU A 212 0.16 2.78 22.64
CA LEU A 212 0.65 4.15 22.70
C LEU A 212 1.64 4.33 23.85
N ILE A 213 2.61 5.20 23.67
CA ILE A 213 3.48 5.73 24.73
C ILE A 213 3.05 7.15 25.02
N ILE A 214 2.73 7.42 26.29
CA ILE A 214 2.20 8.70 26.75
C ILE A 214 3.14 9.24 27.84
N SER A 215 3.51 10.53 27.77
CA SER A 215 4.32 11.19 28.81
C SER A 215 3.52 11.49 30.07
N GLU A 216 4.22 11.87 31.16
CA GLU A 216 3.59 12.33 32.41
C GLU A 216 2.70 13.57 32.21
N GLU A 217 3.00 14.40 31.18
CA GLU A 217 2.20 15.58 30.80
C GLU A 217 1.01 15.24 29.91
N ASN A 218 0.69 13.96 29.72
CA ASN A 218 -0.36 13.49 28.81
C ASN A 218 -0.14 13.90 27.35
N GLU A 219 1.12 13.89 26.88
CA GLU A 219 1.46 14.00 25.46
C GLU A 219 1.72 12.62 24.85
N ILE A 220 1.25 12.40 23.61
CA ILE A 220 1.50 11.14 22.91
C ILE A 220 2.90 11.20 22.30
N ILE A 221 3.80 10.35 22.79
CA ILE A 221 5.19 10.26 22.34
C ILE A 221 5.31 9.33 21.13
N GLY A 222 4.52 8.24 21.10
CA GLY A 222 4.53 7.29 19.99
C GLY A 222 3.29 6.42 19.97
N TYR A 223 3.03 5.82 18.82
CA TYR A 223 1.92 4.90 18.62
C TYR A 223 2.28 3.81 17.59
N SER A 224 1.60 2.67 17.70
CA SER A 224 1.63 1.60 16.71
C SER A 224 0.27 0.88 16.74
N PHE A 225 -0.38 0.77 15.58
CA PHE A 225 -1.66 0.07 15.45
C PHE A 225 -1.45 -1.36 14.99
N LEU A 226 -2.37 -2.23 15.38
CA LEU A 226 -2.41 -3.63 14.99
C LEU A 226 -3.79 -3.94 14.43
N HIS A 227 -3.82 -4.65 13.31
CA HIS A 227 -5.05 -4.94 12.57
C HIS A 227 -5.28 -6.45 12.43
N THR A 228 -6.54 -6.82 12.26
CA THR A 228 -6.90 -8.16 11.82
C THR A 228 -6.71 -8.28 10.32
N LEU A 229 -6.41 -9.50 9.86
CA LEU A 229 -6.41 -9.88 8.44
C LEU A 229 -7.47 -10.97 8.20
N GLU A 230 -7.78 -11.22 6.93
CA GLU A 230 -8.62 -12.37 6.54
C GLU A 230 -7.97 -13.74 6.87
N LYS A 231 -6.67 -13.76 7.20
CA LYS A 231 -5.95 -14.95 7.65
C LYS A 231 -6.10 -15.14 9.15
N ASP A 232 -6.60 -16.27 9.55
CA ASP A 232 -6.93 -16.58 10.96
C ASP A 232 -5.72 -16.59 11.92
N ASP A 233 -4.50 -16.82 11.42
CA ASP A 233 -3.27 -16.95 12.22
C ASP A 233 -2.31 -15.76 12.11
N THR A 234 -2.71 -14.72 11.40
CA THR A 234 -1.83 -13.59 11.04
C THR A 234 -2.50 -12.25 11.38
N LEU A 235 -1.76 -11.36 12.02
CA LEU A 235 -2.13 -9.96 12.22
C LEU A 235 -1.30 -9.06 11.30
N GLU A 236 -1.68 -7.78 11.18
CA GLU A 236 -0.95 -6.79 10.40
C GLU A 236 -0.54 -5.59 11.24
N LEU A 237 0.74 -5.18 11.10
CA LEU A 237 1.20 -3.91 11.64
C LEU A 237 0.65 -2.77 10.78
N GLY A 238 -0.12 -1.91 11.41
CA GLY A 238 -0.68 -0.72 10.79
C GLY A 238 0.22 0.51 10.90
N TRP A 239 -0.40 1.67 10.91
CA TRP A 239 0.32 2.92 11.04
C TRP A 239 1.05 3.01 12.38
N CYS A 240 2.28 3.54 12.31
CA CYS A 240 3.11 3.78 13.47
C CYS A 240 3.86 5.11 13.34
N GLY A 241 4.26 5.66 14.46
CA GLY A 241 5.05 6.87 14.46
C GLY A 241 5.36 7.40 15.85
N THR A 242 6.21 8.42 15.89
CA THR A 242 6.61 9.10 17.13
C THR A 242 6.55 10.61 16.95
N HIS A 243 6.37 11.32 18.05
CA HIS A 243 6.29 12.79 18.07
C HIS A 243 7.55 13.46 17.50
N THR A 244 8.72 12.90 17.81
CA THR A 244 10.01 13.34 17.30
C THR A 244 10.84 12.14 16.83
N THR A 245 11.81 12.37 15.95
CA THR A 245 12.73 11.33 15.47
C THR A 245 13.60 10.73 16.57
N ASP A 246 13.89 11.48 17.64
CA ASP A 246 14.66 10.99 18.79
C ASP A 246 13.94 9.86 19.52
N ASN A 247 12.63 9.77 19.36
CA ASN A 247 11.78 8.75 19.96
C ASN A 247 11.63 7.49 19.10
N LEU A 248 12.25 7.42 17.92
CA LEU A 248 12.19 6.24 17.03
C LEU A 248 12.48 4.91 17.75
N PRO A 249 13.47 4.82 18.68
CA PRO A 249 13.73 3.57 19.40
C PRO A 249 12.53 3.05 20.22
N LEU A 250 11.59 3.93 20.60
CA LEU A 250 10.40 3.56 21.37
C LEU A 250 9.39 2.73 20.54
N LEU A 251 9.44 2.79 19.20
CA LEU A 251 8.61 1.97 18.35
C LEU A 251 8.86 0.47 18.58
N LYS A 252 10.09 0.09 18.93
CA LYS A 252 10.41 -1.31 19.23
C LYS A 252 9.64 -1.82 20.44
N ILE A 253 9.44 -0.96 21.45
CA ILE A 253 8.66 -1.28 22.64
C ILE A 253 7.20 -1.54 22.25
N LEU A 254 6.62 -0.64 21.45
CA LEU A 254 5.23 -0.76 21.00
C LEU A 254 5.00 -2.05 20.21
N VAL A 255 5.87 -2.35 19.26
CA VAL A 255 5.74 -3.58 18.44
C VAL A 255 6.03 -4.83 19.26
N PHE A 256 6.91 -4.76 20.24
CA PHE A 256 7.13 -5.89 21.14
C PHE A 256 5.87 -6.21 21.96
N GLU A 257 5.16 -5.20 22.48
CA GLU A 257 3.89 -5.40 23.16
C GLU A 257 2.81 -5.97 22.22
N GLN A 258 2.81 -5.55 20.95
CA GLN A 258 1.93 -6.14 19.93
C GLN A 258 2.25 -7.62 19.67
N ILE A 259 3.52 -7.99 19.66
CA ILE A 259 3.98 -9.39 19.58
C ILE A 259 3.50 -10.19 20.79
N MET A 260 3.64 -9.62 22.00
CA MET A 260 3.16 -10.27 23.23
C MET A 260 1.63 -10.45 23.21
N TYR A 261 0.91 -9.43 22.74
CA TYR A 261 -0.54 -9.51 22.54
C TYR A 261 -0.90 -10.62 21.54
N ALA A 262 -0.26 -10.65 20.37
CA ALA A 262 -0.51 -11.65 19.33
C ALA A 262 -0.25 -13.08 19.83
N ASN A 263 0.88 -13.32 20.51
CA ASN A 263 1.19 -14.63 21.12
C ASN A 263 0.15 -15.06 22.14
N LYS A 264 -0.28 -14.15 23.02
CA LYS A 264 -1.30 -14.42 24.04
C LYS A 264 -2.65 -14.82 23.42
N HIS A 265 -2.96 -14.32 22.23
CA HIS A 265 -4.23 -14.60 21.53
C HIS A 265 -4.10 -15.71 20.47
N GLY A 266 -2.96 -16.41 20.41
CA GLY A 266 -2.78 -17.60 19.58
C GLY A 266 -2.42 -17.33 18.12
N TYR A 267 -2.03 -16.11 17.76
CA TYR A 267 -1.51 -15.80 16.45
C TYR A 267 -0.07 -16.30 16.28
N SER A 268 0.27 -16.73 15.09
CA SER A 268 1.60 -17.26 14.75
C SER A 268 2.47 -16.27 14.01
N PHE A 269 1.85 -15.31 13.31
CA PHE A 269 2.53 -14.38 12.41
C PHE A 269 2.04 -12.97 12.56
N ILE A 270 2.94 -12.02 12.25
CA ILE A 270 2.60 -10.63 12.03
C ILE A 270 3.16 -10.23 10.65
N GLN A 271 2.29 -9.73 9.76
CA GLN A 271 2.67 -9.12 8.50
C GLN A 271 2.98 -7.64 8.74
N GLY A 272 4.03 -7.13 8.08
CA GLY A 272 4.29 -5.68 8.03
C GLY A 272 3.93 -5.11 6.67
N GLU A 273 3.58 -3.83 6.63
CA GLU A 273 3.55 -3.02 5.42
C GLU A 273 4.43 -1.80 5.62
N PHE A 274 5.66 -1.84 5.08
CA PHE A 274 6.69 -0.85 5.36
C PHE A 274 7.05 -0.05 4.13
N ASP A 275 6.62 1.20 4.10
CA ASP A 275 6.93 2.13 3.03
C ASP A 275 8.32 2.74 3.18
N SER A 276 9.12 2.72 2.13
CA SER A 276 10.47 3.30 2.10
C SER A 276 10.48 4.82 2.33
N THR A 277 9.36 5.50 2.22
CA THR A 277 9.18 6.92 2.50
C THR A 277 8.94 7.21 3.97
N SER A 278 8.69 6.20 4.79
CA SER A 278 8.45 6.33 6.23
C SER A 278 9.68 5.87 7.03
N ILE A 279 10.34 6.81 7.71
CA ILE A 279 11.47 6.49 8.62
C ILE A 279 11.01 5.60 9.77
N TYR A 280 9.76 5.72 10.21
CA TYR A 280 9.15 4.93 11.27
C TYR A 280 8.99 3.46 10.84
N ALA A 281 8.39 3.24 9.68
CA ALA A 281 8.22 1.92 9.09
C ALA A 281 9.58 1.24 8.82
N MET A 282 10.54 1.99 8.27
CA MET A 282 11.88 1.47 7.99
C MET A 282 12.69 1.17 9.25
N GLU A 283 12.46 1.89 10.35
CA GLU A 283 13.06 1.55 11.65
C GLU A 283 12.52 0.20 12.17
N LEU A 284 11.21 -0.03 12.06
CA LEU A 284 10.60 -1.30 12.46
C LEU A 284 11.08 -2.47 11.60
N LEU A 285 11.11 -2.30 10.28
CA LEU A 285 11.61 -3.33 9.36
C LEU A 285 13.04 -3.80 9.71
N LYS A 286 13.90 -2.87 10.14
CA LYS A 286 15.29 -3.16 10.53
C LYS A 286 15.40 -3.77 11.92
N SER A 287 14.41 -3.52 12.78
CA SER A 287 14.48 -3.84 14.21
C SER A 287 14.06 -5.26 14.55
N PHE A 288 13.32 -5.92 13.67
CA PHE A 288 12.78 -7.26 13.89
C PHE A 288 13.20 -8.20 12.76
N PRO A 289 13.31 -9.52 13.03
CA PRO A 289 13.78 -10.51 12.07
C PRO A 289 12.69 -10.92 11.07
N PHE A 290 12.18 -9.96 10.32
CA PHE A 290 11.24 -10.21 9.25
C PHE A 290 11.84 -11.10 8.16
N ASN A 291 11.04 -11.99 7.60
CA ASN A 291 11.46 -12.80 6.47
C ASN A 291 11.66 -11.93 5.22
N PRO A 292 12.64 -12.24 4.35
CA PRO A 292 12.79 -11.57 3.06
C PRO A 292 11.50 -11.69 2.23
N CYS A 293 11.13 -10.62 1.55
CA CYS A 293 9.94 -10.59 0.68
C CYS A 293 10.22 -9.83 -0.61
N ALA A 294 9.43 -10.11 -1.64
CA ALA A 294 9.36 -9.24 -2.81
C ALA A 294 8.75 -7.89 -2.42
N THR A 295 9.13 -6.83 -3.15
CA THR A 295 8.66 -5.48 -2.88
C THR A 295 7.65 -5.00 -3.91
N TRP A 296 6.74 -4.14 -3.46
CA TRP A 296 5.79 -3.43 -4.29
C TRP A 296 6.36 -2.06 -4.63
N ILE A 297 6.66 -1.81 -5.91
CA ILE A 297 7.30 -0.58 -6.36
C ILE A 297 6.26 0.37 -6.93
N THR A 298 6.19 1.58 -6.39
CA THR A 298 5.31 2.65 -6.89
C THR A 298 6.08 3.59 -7.78
N TYR A 299 5.60 3.75 -9.01
CA TYR A 299 6.12 4.62 -10.03
C TYR A 299 5.19 5.79 -10.30
N GLN A 300 5.77 6.94 -10.62
CA GLN A 300 5.02 8.16 -10.97
C GLN A 300 5.64 8.86 -12.20
N LYS A 301 4.80 9.52 -13.00
CA LYS A 301 5.22 10.31 -14.17
C LYS A 301 4.29 11.50 -14.39
#